data_945afb42c649a479f752a83f4eb8242f
#
_entry.id   945afb42c649a479f752a83f4eb8242f
#
_cell.length_a   1.000
_cell.length_b   1.000
_cell.length_c   1.000
_cell.angle_alpha   90.00
_cell.angle_beta   90.00
_cell.angle_gamma   90.00
#
_symmetry.space_group_name_H-M   'P 1'
#
loop_
_entity.id
_entity.type
_entity.pdbx_description
1 polymer ?
#
loop_
_entity_poly.entity_id
_entity_poly.type
_entity_poly.pdbx_seq_one_letter_code
_entity_poly.pdbx_strand_id
1 'polypeptide(L)'
;AGLRGLKSSVYRGGTHVPFWIRYPASGIKNKDIDYLSANIDVLPTIAEICNAEVPAGIKLDGINLLPVIKGENQEGADRTLFFYWTRHSPELYTNIALQKGRFKLVGNTDFDASAEEFQLFDIDDDPYEQNDIMKEDPERATELKRELDLLFSDLAASKNLSDRPFIEIGTGHENPVILDRNDADGQWGIWEQEEIYGFWRVRIIEGSYNMRFKFIKPVAAGGKMMVETGGFISQMKNETDETDLIEMKNVYLPSLKCDFVPFYLKGGKRIFPLYVEIERNE
;
A
#
# COMPACT_ATOMS: atom_id res chain seq x y z
N ALA A 1 9.58 22.26 -0.33
CA ALA A 1 8.63 22.89 0.56
C ALA A 1 9.16 23.00 2.01
N GLY A 2 10.18 22.23 2.41
CA GLY A 2 10.82 22.33 3.74
C GLY A 2 10.04 21.68 4.88
N LEU A 3 8.96 20.97 4.59
CA LEU A 3 8.19 20.22 5.59
C LEU A 3 9.01 19.05 6.14
N ARG A 4 8.84 18.78 7.44
CA ARG A 4 9.51 17.66 8.12
C ARG A 4 9.08 16.32 7.54
N GLY A 5 10.03 15.38 7.39
CA GLY A 5 9.79 14.06 6.85
C GLY A 5 9.80 14.03 5.32
N LEU A 6 9.55 12.84 4.79
CA LEU A 6 9.52 12.54 3.35
C LEU A 6 8.56 11.36 3.09
N LYS A 7 8.48 10.88 1.85
CA LYS A 7 7.71 9.66 1.50
C LYS A 7 7.93 8.56 2.54
N SER A 8 6.87 7.89 2.94
CA SER A 8 6.85 6.83 3.98
C SER A 8 6.96 7.33 5.43
N SER A 9 6.88 8.64 5.65
CA SER A 9 6.88 9.24 6.99
C SER A 9 5.49 9.76 7.33
N VAL A 10 5.10 9.71 8.58
CA VAL A 10 3.82 10.27 9.07
C VAL A 10 3.90 11.76 9.42
N TYR A 11 5.09 12.38 9.33
CA TYR A 11 5.21 13.84 9.38
C TYR A 11 4.65 14.49 8.11
N ARG A 12 4.41 15.79 8.14
CA ARG A 12 3.74 16.51 7.03
C ARG A 12 4.46 16.38 5.69
N GLY A 13 5.78 16.23 5.65
CA GLY A 13 6.51 15.97 4.42
C GLY A 13 6.14 14.64 3.74
N GLY A 14 5.55 13.70 4.47
CA GLY A 14 5.03 12.44 3.95
C GLY A 14 3.51 12.38 3.80
N THR A 15 2.77 13.25 4.51
CA THR A 15 1.30 13.19 4.57
C THR A 15 0.60 14.38 3.90
N HIS A 16 1.28 15.52 3.76
CA HIS A 16 0.70 16.72 3.15
C HIS A 16 0.99 16.74 1.64
N VAL A 17 -0.05 16.53 0.84
CA VAL A 17 0.02 16.47 -0.63
C VAL A 17 -0.82 17.59 -1.26
N PRO A 18 -0.46 18.09 -2.45
CA PRO A 18 -1.29 19.01 -3.20
C PRO A 18 -2.61 18.35 -3.61
N PHE A 19 -3.72 19.08 -3.48
CA PHE A 19 -5.04 18.62 -3.89
C PHE A 19 -5.77 19.72 -4.66
N TRP A 20 -6.09 19.47 -5.93
CA TRP A 20 -6.83 20.40 -6.80
C TRP A 20 -8.04 19.73 -7.41
N ILE A 21 -9.17 20.44 -7.39
CA ILE A 21 -10.40 20.00 -8.03
C ILE A 21 -10.74 20.97 -9.15
N ARG A 22 -10.97 20.43 -10.36
CA ARG A 22 -11.55 21.18 -11.47
C ARG A 22 -12.97 20.69 -11.70
N TYR A 23 -13.95 21.51 -11.27
CA TYR A 23 -15.38 21.18 -11.40
C TYR A 23 -16.13 22.38 -12.00
N PRO A 24 -16.10 22.55 -13.35
CA PRO A 24 -16.70 23.71 -14.02
C PRO A 24 -18.19 23.87 -13.78
N ALA A 25 -18.95 22.78 -13.67
CA ALA A 25 -20.39 22.80 -13.44
C ALA A 25 -20.79 23.39 -12.09
N SER A 26 -19.89 23.45 -11.12
CA SER A 26 -20.16 24.10 -9.81
C SER A 26 -20.25 25.62 -9.89
N GLY A 27 -19.72 26.23 -10.95
CA GLY A 27 -19.56 27.69 -11.06
C GLY A 27 -18.48 28.29 -10.17
N ILE A 28 -17.84 27.51 -9.30
CA ILE A 28 -16.77 27.95 -8.39
C ILE A 28 -15.46 28.10 -9.17
N LYS A 29 -14.77 29.23 -8.97
CA LYS A 29 -13.52 29.53 -9.66
C LYS A 29 -12.50 30.07 -8.66
N ASN A 30 -11.23 29.66 -8.84
CA ASN A 30 -10.06 30.23 -8.16
C ASN A 30 -10.27 30.40 -6.65
N LYS A 31 -10.63 29.33 -5.98
CA LYS A 31 -10.88 29.33 -4.53
C LYS A 31 -9.87 28.42 -3.84
N ASP A 32 -9.12 28.96 -2.91
CA ASP A 32 -8.34 28.19 -1.95
C ASP A 32 -9.24 27.85 -0.76
N ILE A 33 -9.17 26.60 -0.30
CA ILE A 33 -9.98 26.09 0.79
C ILE A 33 -9.04 25.51 1.83
N ASP A 34 -8.98 26.14 2.97
CA ASP A 34 -8.24 25.64 4.13
C ASP A 34 -9.15 24.73 4.95
N TYR A 35 -9.00 23.42 4.71
CA TYR A 35 -9.82 22.41 5.36
C TYR A 35 -9.01 21.10 5.48
N LEU A 36 -9.04 20.49 6.67
CA LEU A 36 -8.36 19.20 6.91
C LEU A 36 -9.05 18.10 6.10
N SER A 37 -8.44 17.70 5.00
CA SER A 37 -8.95 16.67 4.08
C SER A 37 -7.92 15.60 3.79
N ALA A 38 -8.37 14.45 3.30
CA ALA A 38 -7.52 13.34 2.95
C ALA A 38 -8.00 12.64 1.67
N ASN A 39 -7.17 11.77 1.11
CA ASN A 39 -7.50 10.98 -0.09
C ASN A 39 -8.75 10.11 0.06
N ILE A 40 -9.11 9.69 1.29
CA ILE A 40 -10.32 8.93 1.59
C ILE A 40 -11.60 9.73 1.26
N ASP A 41 -11.53 11.06 1.19
CA ASP A 41 -12.66 11.94 0.90
C ASP A 41 -12.99 12.04 -0.59
N VAL A 42 -12.09 11.59 -1.45
CA VAL A 42 -12.24 11.69 -2.91
C VAL A 42 -13.44 10.88 -3.37
N LEU A 43 -13.56 9.62 -2.92
CA LEU A 43 -14.65 8.74 -3.35
C LEU A 43 -16.04 9.29 -2.97
N PRO A 44 -16.35 9.62 -1.69
CA PRO A 44 -17.66 10.17 -1.35
C PRO A 44 -17.96 11.51 -2.04
N THR A 45 -16.93 12.34 -2.26
CA THR A 45 -17.10 13.62 -2.97
C THR A 45 -17.44 13.42 -4.45
N ILE A 46 -16.74 12.52 -5.14
CA ILE A 46 -17.00 12.21 -6.56
C ILE A 46 -18.36 11.51 -6.72
N ALA A 47 -18.71 10.59 -5.83
CA ALA A 47 -20.01 9.93 -5.83
C ALA A 47 -21.15 10.96 -5.78
N GLU A 48 -21.06 11.93 -4.87
CA GLU A 48 -22.04 13.03 -4.78
C GLU A 48 -22.07 13.89 -6.03
N ILE A 49 -20.92 14.32 -6.56
CA ILE A 49 -20.82 15.12 -7.80
C ILE A 49 -21.47 14.40 -8.99
N CYS A 50 -21.30 13.10 -9.08
CA CYS A 50 -21.81 12.26 -10.16
C CYS A 50 -23.23 11.75 -9.91
N ASN A 51 -23.82 12.04 -8.76
CA ASN A 51 -25.07 11.44 -8.31
C ASN A 51 -25.04 9.90 -8.40
N ALA A 52 -23.91 9.31 -7.97
CA ALA A 52 -23.67 7.89 -7.98
C ALA A 52 -23.91 7.31 -6.58
N GLU A 53 -24.62 6.19 -6.51
CA GLU A 53 -24.83 5.50 -5.24
C GLU A 53 -23.59 4.72 -4.84
N VAL A 54 -23.16 4.89 -3.58
CA VAL A 54 -22.19 3.99 -2.95
C VAL A 54 -22.91 2.69 -2.58
N PRO A 55 -22.39 1.51 -2.94
CA PRO A 55 -23.05 0.25 -2.65
C PRO A 55 -23.39 0.09 -1.17
N ALA A 56 -24.61 -0.37 -0.88
CA ALA A 56 -25.04 -0.62 0.50
C ALA A 56 -24.11 -1.62 1.21
N GLY A 57 -23.72 -1.31 2.44
CA GLY A 57 -22.82 -2.14 3.23
C GLY A 57 -21.32 -1.78 3.14
N ILE A 58 -20.94 -0.83 2.29
CA ILE A 58 -19.60 -0.24 2.30
C ILE A 58 -19.59 0.95 3.26
N LYS A 59 -18.83 0.84 4.36
CA LYS A 59 -18.55 1.98 5.26
C LYS A 59 -17.39 2.77 4.66
N LEU A 60 -17.64 4.04 4.35
CA LEU A 60 -16.60 4.97 3.94
C LEU A 60 -16.08 5.73 5.18
N ASP A 61 -14.76 5.80 5.33
CA ASP A 61 -14.11 6.58 6.40
C ASP A 61 -13.96 8.06 6.00
N GLY A 62 -14.03 8.35 4.70
CA GLY A 62 -13.98 9.70 4.15
C GLY A 62 -15.33 10.42 4.22
N ILE A 63 -15.28 11.74 4.08
CA ILE A 63 -16.46 12.62 4.03
C ILE A 63 -16.64 13.22 2.63
N ASN A 64 -17.86 13.62 2.33
CA ASN A 64 -18.18 14.41 1.14
C ASN A 64 -17.71 15.87 1.32
N LEU A 65 -16.74 16.30 0.52
CA LEU A 65 -16.19 17.67 0.56
C LEU A 65 -17.01 18.69 -0.26
N LEU A 66 -18.05 18.26 -0.99
CA LEU A 66 -18.82 19.17 -1.84
C LEU A 66 -19.44 20.36 -1.08
N PRO A 67 -20.02 20.21 0.12
CA PRO A 67 -20.49 21.33 0.92
C PRO A 67 -19.38 22.32 1.29
N VAL A 68 -18.21 21.82 1.65
CA VAL A 68 -17.02 22.64 1.96
C VAL A 68 -16.56 23.41 0.72
N ILE A 69 -16.50 22.73 -0.43
CA ILE A 69 -16.12 23.32 -1.73
C ILE A 69 -17.09 24.45 -2.10
N LYS A 70 -18.39 24.27 -1.87
CA LYS A 70 -19.42 25.30 -2.11
C LYS A 70 -19.42 26.43 -1.06
N GLY A 71 -18.76 26.23 0.07
CA GLY A 71 -18.78 27.19 1.20
C GLY A 71 -20.05 27.13 2.04
N GLU A 72 -20.76 26.00 1.98
CA GLU A 72 -22.04 25.80 2.70
C GLU A 72 -21.80 25.26 4.11
N ASN A 73 -20.70 24.56 4.37
CA ASN A 73 -20.36 23.98 5.68
C ASN A 73 -18.87 24.20 5.98
N GLN A 74 -18.60 24.68 7.20
CA GLN A 74 -17.25 24.79 7.78
C GLN A 74 -17.11 23.98 9.07
N GLU A 75 -18.08 23.10 9.37
CA GLU A 75 -17.99 22.17 10.51
C GLU A 75 -16.94 21.10 10.19
N GLY A 76 -15.79 21.17 10.81
CA GLY A 76 -14.68 20.24 10.57
C GLY A 76 -13.42 20.61 11.33
N ALA A 77 -13.49 21.63 12.20
CA ALA A 77 -12.37 22.01 13.05
C ALA A 77 -11.86 20.85 13.94
N ASP A 78 -12.75 19.91 14.29
CA ASP A 78 -12.44 18.76 15.16
C ASP A 78 -12.32 17.42 14.41
N ARG A 79 -12.19 17.47 13.07
CA ARG A 79 -12.04 16.24 12.29
C ARG A 79 -10.77 15.51 12.67
N THR A 80 -10.89 14.19 12.83
CA THR A 80 -9.76 13.28 13.09
C THR A 80 -9.33 12.60 11.82
N LEU A 81 -8.02 12.63 11.54
CA LEU A 81 -7.37 11.83 10.49
C LEU A 81 -6.29 10.96 11.12
N PHE A 82 -6.30 9.71 10.71
CA PHE A 82 -5.34 8.70 11.15
C PHE A 82 -4.36 8.39 10.01
N PHE A 83 -3.06 8.39 10.32
CA PHE A 83 -2.00 8.13 9.36
C PHE A 83 -1.13 7.00 9.86
N TYR A 84 -0.84 6.04 9.01
CA TYR A 84 0.23 5.08 9.24
C TYR A 84 0.88 4.68 7.92
N TRP A 85 2.12 4.23 8.00
CA TRP A 85 2.78 3.63 6.86
C TRP A 85 3.57 2.40 7.31
N THR A 86 3.35 1.30 6.60
CA THR A 86 4.07 0.05 6.80
C THR A 86 4.25 -0.68 5.48
N ARG A 87 5.26 -1.51 5.38
CA ARG A 87 5.45 -2.43 4.24
C ARG A 87 4.73 -3.76 4.41
N HIS A 88 4.41 -4.12 5.65
CA HIS A 88 3.78 -5.38 6.04
C HIS A 88 2.52 -5.11 6.86
N SER A 89 2.34 -5.86 7.93
CA SER A 89 1.26 -5.61 8.88
C SER A 89 1.55 -4.34 9.69
N PRO A 90 0.54 -3.55 10.04
CA PRO A 90 0.70 -2.43 10.94
C PRO A 90 1.26 -2.89 12.29
N GLU A 91 2.22 -2.15 12.79
CA GLU A 91 2.79 -2.33 14.13
C GLU A 91 2.37 -1.15 15.00
N LEU A 92 1.83 -1.44 16.18
CA LEU A 92 1.34 -0.42 17.10
C LEU A 92 2.48 0.56 17.43
N TYR A 93 2.18 1.85 17.33
CA TYR A 93 3.05 3.00 17.56
C TYR A 93 4.28 3.12 16.66
N THR A 94 4.43 2.25 15.66
CA THR A 94 5.47 2.38 14.65
C THR A 94 4.99 3.18 13.46
N ASN A 95 5.59 4.34 13.21
CA ASN A 95 5.30 5.22 12.07
C ASN A 95 3.80 5.51 11.89
N ILE A 96 3.19 5.99 12.95
CA ILE A 96 1.76 6.23 13.11
C ILE A 96 1.53 7.67 13.57
N ALA A 97 0.45 8.29 13.14
CA ALA A 97 0.04 9.60 13.63
C ALA A 97 -1.47 9.77 13.62
N LEU A 98 -1.95 10.65 14.48
CA LEU A 98 -3.32 11.10 14.51
C LEU A 98 -3.34 12.63 14.50
N GLN A 99 -4.11 13.22 13.60
CA GLN A 99 -4.37 14.65 13.59
C GLN A 99 -5.85 14.90 13.87
N LYS A 100 -6.12 15.73 14.88
CA LYS A 100 -7.47 16.21 15.22
C LYS A 100 -7.48 17.72 15.24
N GLY A 101 -8.20 18.30 14.28
CA GLY A 101 -8.11 19.73 14.04
C GLY A 101 -6.68 20.18 13.82
N ARG A 102 -6.22 21.14 14.63
CA ARG A 102 -4.87 21.70 14.57
C ARG A 102 -3.80 20.84 15.27
N PHE A 103 -4.18 19.92 16.14
CA PHE A 103 -3.21 19.12 16.92
C PHE A 103 -2.90 17.79 16.24
N LYS A 104 -1.61 17.44 16.22
CA LYS A 104 -1.12 16.20 15.64
C LYS A 104 -0.21 15.47 16.60
N LEU A 105 -0.60 14.24 16.96
CA LEU A 105 0.18 13.30 17.73
C LEU A 105 0.95 12.36 16.81
N VAL A 106 2.24 12.21 17.02
CA VAL A 106 3.11 11.34 16.21
C VAL A 106 3.74 10.29 17.09
N GLY A 107 3.50 9.01 16.75
CA GLY A 107 4.14 7.86 17.36
C GLY A 107 5.22 7.28 16.44
N ASN A 108 6.37 7.04 17.01
CA ASN A 108 7.45 6.27 16.39
C ASN A 108 8.28 5.66 17.54
N THR A 109 7.60 4.84 18.32
CA THR A 109 8.04 4.35 19.63
C THR A 109 7.58 2.91 19.85
N ASP A 110 7.88 2.33 20.99
CA ASP A 110 7.58 0.94 21.32
C ASP A 110 6.07 0.72 21.55
N PHE A 111 5.61 -0.51 21.35
CA PHE A 111 4.19 -0.89 21.41
C PHE A 111 3.52 -0.66 22.78
N ASP A 112 4.27 -0.54 23.84
CA ASP A 112 3.82 -0.32 25.22
C ASP A 112 4.06 1.12 25.71
N ALA A 113 4.44 2.02 24.81
CA ALA A 113 4.77 3.40 25.12
C ALA A 113 3.60 4.17 25.77
N SER A 114 3.93 4.97 26.78
CA SER A 114 3.03 5.96 27.36
C SER A 114 2.83 7.16 26.44
N ALA A 115 1.87 8.04 26.72
CA ALA A 115 1.64 9.23 25.91
C ALA A 115 2.86 10.17 25.86
N GLU A 116 3.65 10.19 26.92
CA GLU A 116 4.84 11.06 27.08
C GLU A 116 5.97 10.71 26.10
N GLU A 117 5.94 9.51 25.49
CA GLU A 117 6.94 9.04 24.52
C GLU A 117 6.57 9.41 23.08
N PHE A 118 5.39 9.99 22.88
CA PHE A 118 4.96 10.54 21.61
C PHE A 118 5.41 11.99 21.44
N GLN A 119 5.27 12.52 20.24
CA GLN A 119 5.45 13.94 19.93
C GLN A 119 4.10 14.57 19.66
N LEU A 120 3.87 15.76 20.19
CA LEU A 120 2.66 16.54 19.97
C LEU A 120 3.01 17.85 19.24
N PHE A 121 2.29 18.16 18.19
CA PHE A 121 2.49 19.37 17.39
C PHE A 121 1.18 20.15 17.24
N ASP A 122 1.28 21.47 17.27
CA ASP A 122 0.25 22.39 16.84
C ASP A 122 0.51 22.81 15.39
N ILE A 123 -0.22 22.24 14.44
CA ILE A 123 0.06 22.37 13.01
C ILE A 123 -0.27 23.78 12.47
N ASP A 124 -1.14 24.54 13.14
CA ASP A 124 -1.46 25.91 12.74
C ASP A 124 -0.32 26.87 13.09
N ASP A 125 0.25 26.73 14.29
CA ASP A 125 1.36 27.57 14.74
C ASP A 125 2.73 27.05 14.28
N ASP A 126 2.86 25.73 14.14
CA ASP A 126 4.08 25.04 13.68
C ASP A 126 3.81 24.10 12.50
N PRO A 127 3.57 24.62 11.31
CA PRO A 127 3.31 23.81 10.12
C PRO A 127 4.49 22.93 9.69
N TYR A 128 5.67 23.10 10.28
CA TYR A 128 6.89 22.37 9.98
C TYR A 128 7.20 21.26 10.99
N GLU A 129 6.39 21.13 12.05
CA GLU A 129 6.55 20.09 13.10
C GLU A 129 7.94 20.12 13.76
N GLN A 130 8.43 21.34 14.10
CA GLN A 130 9.74 21.56 14.72
C GLN A 130 9.68 21.68 16.23
N ASN A 131 8.53 22.09 16.78
CA ASN A 131 8.36 22.35 18.21
C ASN A 131 7.42 21.30 18.80
N ASP A 132 7.99 20.35 19.52
CA ASP A 132 7.23 19.34 20.27
C ASP A 132 6.68 19.94 21.55
N ILE A 133 5.36 20.08 21.61
CA ILE A 133 4.63 20.65 22.74
C ILE A 133 4.08 19.58 23.71
N MET A 134 4.62 18.38 23.68
CA MET A 134 4.19 17.26 24.55
C MET A 134 4.23 17.64 26.03
N LYS A 135 5.24 18.40 26.46
CA LYS A 135 5.41 18.81 27.85
C LYS A 135 4.50 19.96 28.28
N GLU A 136 4.05 20.75 27.30
CA GLU A 136 3.17 21.89 27.50
C GLU A 136 1.69 21.47 27.57
N ASP A 137 1.29 20.43 26.83
CA ASP A 137 -0.10 19.92 26.81
C ASP A 137 -0.16 18.38 26.87
N PRO A 138 0.27 17.76 27.98
CA PRO A 138 0.25 16.29 28.13
C PRO A 138 -1.17 15.71 28.21
N GLU A 139 -2.16 16.51 28.62
CA GLU A 139 -3.56 16.09 28.67
C GLU A 139 -4.09 15.88 27.25
N ARG A 140 -3.81 16.77 26.33
CA ARG A 140 -4.13 16.68 24.91
C ARG A 140 -3.50 15.43 24.29
N ALA A 141 -2.23 15.21 24.55
CA ALA A 141 -1.53 14.02 24.05
C ALA A 141 -2.17 12.71 24.53
N THR A 142 -2.58 12.67 25.79
CA THR A 142 -3.27 11.50 26.36
C THR A 142 -4.64 11.27 25.71
N GLU A 143 -5.40 12.36 25.47
CA GLU A 143 -6.68 12.28 24.74
C GLU A 143 -6.50 11.73 23.33
N LEU A 144 -5.55 12.31 22.56
CA LEU A 144 -5.29 11.90 21.19
C LEU A 144 -4.74 10.47 21.10
N LYS A 145 -3.88 10.06 22.04
CA LYS A 145 -3.38 8.69 22.12
C LYS A 145 -4.52 7.69 22.32
N ARG A 146 -5.45 7.97 23.22
CA ARG A 146 -6.61 7.11 23.42
C ARG A 146 -7.45 6.95 22.16
N GLU A 147 -7.64 8.03 21.40
CA GLU A 147 -8.37 8.00 20.12
C GLU A 147 -7.58 7.22 19.06
N LEU A 148 -6.25 7.40 19.01
CA LEU A 148 -5.35 6.65 18.15
C LEU A 148 -5.44 5.14 18.43
N ASP A 149 -5.43 4.73 19.70
CA ASP A 149 -5.52 3.33 20.11
C ASP A 149 -6.83 2.67 19.65
N LEU A 150 -7.95 3.40 19.71
CA LEU A 150 -9.25 2.91 19.23
C LEU A 150 -9.25 2.74 17.71
N LEU A 151 -8.73 3.72 16.97
CA LEU A 151 -8.65 3.66 15.51
C LEU A 151 -7.68 2.57 15.04
N PHE A 152 -6.54 2.40 15.71
CA PHE A 152 -5.62 1.30 15.41
C PHE A 152 -6.27 -0.06 15.67
N SER A 153 -7.03 -0.22 16.74
CA SER A 153 -7.73 -1.46 17.05
C SER A 153 -8.79 -1.79 15.99
N ASP A 154 -9.55 -0.80 15.52
CA ASP A 154 -10.53 -0.95 14.43
C ASP A 154 -9.83 -1.34 13.11
N LEU A 155 -8.72 -0.68 12.78
CA LEU A 155 -7.90 -1.00 11.62
C LEU A 155 -7.35 -2.44 11.69
N ALA A 156 -6.77 -2.83 12.82
CA ALA A 156 -6.16 -4.14 13.03
C ALA A 156 -7.19 -5.29 12.99
N ALA A 157 -8.45 -5.01 13.35
CA ALA A 157 -9.56 -5.95 13.24
C ALA A 157 -10.06 -6.16 11.79
N SER A 158 -9.56 -5.38 10.83
CA SER A 158 -9.95 -5.51 9.43
C SER A 158 -9.49 -6.84 8.84
N LYS A 159 -10.41 -7.58 8.22
CA LYS A 159 -10.08 -8.82 7.49
C LYS A 159 -9.06 -8.61 6.37
N ASN A 160 -9.01 -7.42 5.79
CA ASN A 160 -8.07 -7.10 4.71
C ASN A 160 -6.61 -7.10 5.16
N LEU A 161 -6.34 -6.93 6.45
CA LEU A 161 -4.98 -7.01 7.00
C LEU A 161 -4.59 -8.45 7.36
N SER A 162 -5.54 -9.25 7.82
CA SER A 162 -5.30 -10.66 8.21
C SER A 162 -5.39 -11.61 7.02
N ASP A 163 -6.23 -11.32 6.04
CA ASP A 163 -6.48 -12.16 4.87
C ASP A 163 -6.15 -11.37 3.59
N ARG A 164 -4.87 -11.35 3.25
CA ARG A 164 -4.40 -10.67 2.03
C ARG A 164 -5.05 -11.28 0.80
N PRO A 165 -5.52 -10.47 -0.15
CA PRO A 165 -6.11 -10.99 -1.39
C PRO A 165 -5.09 -11.81 -2.17
N PHE A 166 -5.59 -12.82 -2.88
CA PHE A 166 -4.81 -13.58 -3.84
C PHE A 166 -4.88 -12.89 -5.21
N ILE A 167 -3.77 -12.91 -5.93
CA ILE A 167 -3.77 -12.53 -7.35
C ILE A 167 -4.37 -13.70 -8.13
N GLU A 168 -5.41 -13.42 -8.90
CA GLU A 168 -6.11 -14.45 -9.68
C GLU A 168 -5.36 -14.72 -10.99
N ILE A 169 -4.99 -15.98 -11.25
CA ILE A 169 -4.28 -16.39 -12.46
C ILE A 169 -5.18 -17.26 -13.33
N GLY A 170 -5.29 -16.94 -14.61
CA GLY A 170 -6.01 -17.71 -15.62
C GLY A 170 -7.51 -17.42 -15.68
N THR A 171 -7.95 -16.27 -15.18
CA THR A 171 -9.34 -15.80 -15.32
C THR A 171 -9.58 -15.26 -16.75
N GLY A 172 -10.86 -15.16 -17.13
CA GLY A 172 -11.23 -14.47 -18.37
C GLY A 172 -11.20 -12.94 -18.29
N HIS A 173 -10.89 -12.37 -17.11
CA HIS A 173 -10.87 -10.92 -16.89
C HIS A 173 -9.49 -10.32 -17.18
N GLU A 174 -8.44 -11.08 -16.90
CA GLU A 174 -7.05 -10.69 -17.14
C GLU A 174 -6.24 -11.90 -17.61
N ASN A 175 -5.79 -11.87 -18.86
CA ASN A 175 -4.94 -12.89 -19.46
C ASN A 175 -4.14 -12.25 -20.61
N PRO A 176 -2.83 -12.08 -20.53
CA PRO A 176 -1.95 -12.54 -19.44
C PRO A 176 -2.04 -11.71 -18.15
N VAL A 177 -1.68 -12.33 -17.01
CA VAL A 177 -1.45 -11.66 -15.74
C VAL A 177 0.03 -11.33 -15.59
N ILE A 178 0.33 -10.13 -15.11
CA ILE A 178 1.72 -9.72 -14.84
C ILE A 178 1.93 -9.64 -13.32
N LEU A 179 2.82 -10.48 -12.81
CA LEU A 179 3.28 -10.47 -11.43
C LEU A 179 4.58 -9.67 -11.35
N ASP A 180 4.55 -8.48 -10.81
CA ASP A 180 5.75 -7.65 -10.63
C ASP A 180 6.24 -7.62 -9.18
N ARG A 181 7.44 -7.08 -8.95
CA ARG A 181 8.03 -7.04 -7.61
C ARG A 181 7.31 -6.12 -6.62
N ASN A 182 6.47 -5.19 -7.09
CA ASN A 182 5.70 -4.33 -6.18
C ASN A 182 4.61 -5.11 -5.45
N ASP A 183 4.10 -6.16 -6.08
CA ASP A 183 3.06 -7.03 -5.53
C ASP A 183 3.63 -8.26 -4.80
N ALA A 184 4.96 -8.43 -4.83
CA ALA A 184 5.64 -9.56 -4.22
C ALA A 184 5.83 -9.40 -2.71
N ASP A 185 5.77 -10.53 -2.01
CA ASP A 185 6.26 -10.70 -0.65
C ASP A 185 7.64 -11.40 -0.68
N GLY A 186 8.38 -11.34 0.43
CA GLY A 186 9.67 -12.02 0.53
C GLY A 186 10.66 -11.33 1.45
N GLN A 187 11.94 -11.47 1.13
CA GLN A 187 13.02 -10.91 1.93
C GLN A 187 13.12 -9.39 1.78
N TRP A 188 13.74 -8.75 2.75
CA TRP A 188 14.08 -7.33 2.67
C TRP A 188 14.96 -7.04 1.44
N GLY A 189 14.65 -5.97 0.71
CA GLY A 189 15.38 -5.57 -0.50
C GLY A 189 14.91 -6.25 -1.79
N ILE A 190 13.74 -6.87 -1.79
CA ILE A 190 13.17 -7.59 -2.94
C ILE A 190 13.12 -6.77 -4.25
N TRP A 191 13.08 -5.42 -4.17
CA TRP A 191 13.06 -4.57 -5.37
C TRP A 191 14.42 -4.42 -6.05
N GLU A 192 15.51 -4.51 -5.30
CA GLU A 192 16.86 -4.16 -5.76
C GLU A 192 17.78 -5.36 -5.91
N GLN A 193 17.60 -6.37 -5.04
CA GLN A 193 18.47 -7.52 -4.99
C GLN A 193 18.04 -8.59 -6.00
N GLU A 194 19.02 -9.25 -6.61
CA GLU A 194 18.80 -10.35 -7.57
C GLU A 194 18.71 -11.69 -6.85
N GLU A 195 19.69 -11.98 -5.97
CA GLU A 195 19.77 -13.21 -5.18
C GLU A 195 18.89 -13.07 -3.93
N ILE A 196 17.60 -13.26 -4.08
CA ILE A 196 16.62 -13.05 -3.01
C ILE A 196 15.50 -14.09 -3.08
N TYR A 197 14.91 -14.40 -1.93
CA TYR A 197 13.66 -15.15 -1.85
C TYR A 197 12.47 -14.20 -1.96
N GLY A 198 11.62 -14.45 -2.96
CA GLY A 198 10.38 -13.71 -3.19
C GLY A 198 9.27 -14.63 -3.68
N PHE A 199 8.04 -14.21 -3.52
CA PHE A 199 6.86 -14.95 -3.96
C PHE A 199 5.65 -14.03 -4.13
N TRP A 200 4.64 -14.53 -4.85
CA TRP A 200 3.31 -13.91 -4.94
C TRP A 200 2.27 -14.88 -4.39
N ARG A 201 1.31 -14.37 -3.64
CA ARG A 201 0.14 -15.15 -3.19
C ARG A 201 -0.89 -15.20 -4.31
N VAL A 202 -1.10 -16.38 -4.86
CA VAL A 202 -1.93 -16.55 -6.06
C VAL A 202 -3.07 -17.54 -5.86
N ARG A 203 -4.16 -17.33 -6.61
CA ARG A 203 -5.20 -18.33 -6.86
C ARG A 203 -5.12 -18.70 -8.33
N ILE A 204 -4.80 -19.95 -8.61
CA ILE A 204 -4.63 -20.48 -9.96
C ILE A 204 -5.88 -21.21 -10.38
N ILE A 205 -6.38 -20.92 -11.59
CA ILE A 205 -7.37 -21.73 -12.27
C ILE A 205 -6.63 -22.85 -13.02
N GLU A 206 -7.08 -24.10 -12.88
CA GLU A 206 -6.46 -25.24 -13.57
C GLU A 206 -6.30 -24.98 -15.07
N GLY A 207 -5.12 -25.29 -15.61
CA GLY A 207 -4.87 -25.13 -17.04
C GLY A 207 -3.41 -25.32 -17.44
N SER A 208 -3.16 -25.14 -18.75
CA SER A 208 -1.84 -25.04 -19.34
C SER A 208 -1.47 -23.57 -19.51
N TYR A 209 -0.23 -23.22 -19.18
CA TYR A 209 0.23 -21.84 -19.13
C TYR A 209 1.54 -21.65 -19.89
N ASN A 210 1.67 -20.49 -20.53
CA ASN A 210 2.94 -19.96 -20.99
C ASN A 210 3.39 -18.91 -19.98
N MET A 211 4.66 -18.97 -19.57
CA MET A 211 5.23 -18.05 -18.59
C MET A 211 6.49 -17.41 -19.13
N ARG A 212 6.61 -16.08 -18.99
CA ARG A 212 7.81 -15.31 -19.34
C ARG A 212 8.37 -14.65 -18.09
N PHE A 213 9.65 -14.97 -17.80
CA PHE A 213 10.36 -14.49 -16.62
C PHE A 213 11.40 -13.47 -17.05
N LYS A 214 11.20 -12.22 -16.68
CA LYS A 214 12.16 -11.15 -16.91
C LYS A 214 13.04 -10.96 -15.70
N PHE A 215 14.34 -10.85 -15.88
CA PHE A 215 15.33 -10.61 -14.84
C PHE A 215 15.87 -9.18 -14.94
N ILE A 216 16.43 -8.65 -13.83
CA ILE A 216 17.06 -7.33 -13.78
C ILE A 216 18.30 -7.32 -14.68
N LYS A 217 19.11 -8.39 -14.60
CA LYS A 217 20.28 -8.61 -15.44
C LYS A 217 20.20 -9.96 -16.11
N PRO A 218 20.94 -10.17 -17.20
CA PRO A 218 21.01 -11.48 -17.83
C PRO A 218 21.47 -12.56 -16.89
N VAL A 219 20.78 -13.71 -16.89
CA VAL A 219 21.18 -14.91 -16.16
C VAL A 219 22.01 -15.82 -17.04
N ALA A 220 23.05 -16.40 -16.49
CA ALA A 220 24.02 -17.16 -17.25
C ALA A 220 23.45 -18.53 -17.70
N ALA A 221 23.81 -18.98 -18.89
CA ALA A 221 23.45 -20.30 -19.46
C ALA A 221 23.74 -21.49 -18.54
N GLY A 222 22.99 -22.57 -18.70
CA GLY A 222 23.17 -23.84 -18.01
C GLY A 222 22.55 -23.93 -16.60
N GLY A 223 21.85 -22.90 -16.14
CA GLY A 223 21.01 -22.96 -14.94
C GLY A 223 19.61 -23.51 -15.23
N LYS A 224 18.76 -23.51 -14.23
CA LYS A 224 17.38 -23.98 -14.33
C LYS A 224 16.41 -22.88 -13.92
N MET A 225 15.40 -22.60 -14.74
CA MET A 225 14.21 -21.88 -14.31
C MET A 225 13.34 -22.81 -13.49
N MET A 226 13.01 -22.40 -12.27
CA MET A 226 12.22 -23.15 -11.30
C MET A 226 10.95 -22.34 -10.96
N VAL A 227 9.83 -23.04 -10.82
CA VAL A 227 8.58 -22.49 -10.31
C VAL A 227 8.02 -23.45 -9.27
N GLU A 228 7.94 -23.01 -8.03
CA GLU A 228 7.34 -23.77 -6.93
C GLU A 228 5.90 -23.22 -6.71
N THR A 229 4.91 -24.12 -6.66
CA THR A 229 3.50 -23.80 -6.44
C THR A 229 2.87 -24.84 -5.51
N GLY A 230 2.75 -24.52 -4.22
CA GLY A 230 2.05 -25.37 -3.25
C GLY A 230 2.52 -26.82 -3.17
N GLY A 231 3.82 -27.06 -3.32
CA GLY A 231 4.44 -28.41 -3.31
C GLY A 231 4.66 -29.02 -4.69
N PHE A 232 4.17 -28.41 -5.76
CA PHE A 232 4.53 -28.77 -7.13
C PHE A 232 5.75 -27.99 -7.60
N ILE A 233 6.61 -28.60 -8.39
CA ILE A 233 7.79 -27.96 -8.95
C ILE A 233 7.79 -28.14 -10.46
N SER A 234 7.69 -27.04 -11.19
CA SER A 234 7.94 -27.02 -12.63
C SER A 234 9.36 -26.51 -12.87
N GLN A 235 10.11 -27.16 -13.77
CA GLN A 235 11.49 -26.76 -14.04
C GLN A 235 11.83 -26.87 -15.52
N MET A 236 12.70 -25.97 -15.99
CA MET A 236 13.24 -25.99 -17.33
C MET A 236 14.71 -25.58 -17.29
N LYS A 237 15.57 -26.32 -17.99
CA LYS A 237 16.98 -25.96 -18.15
C LYS A 237 17.11 -24.84 -19.16
N ASN A 238 17.84 -23.78 -18.82
CA ASN A 238 18.24 -22.78 -19.77
C ASN A 238 19.46 -23.28 -20.58
N GLU A 239 19.21 -23.68 -21.81
CA GLU A 239 20.26 -24.17 -22.74
C GLU A 239 20.79 -23.06 -23.66
N THR A 240 20.13 -21.88 -23.65
CA THR A 240 20.55 -20.71 -24.41
C THR A 240 21.73 -20.03 -23.75
N ASP A 241 22.30 -19.05 -24.46
CA ASP A 241 23.28 -18.13 -23.91
C ASP A 241 22.75 -17.29 -22.76
N GLU A 242 23.55 -16.39 -22.25
CA GLU A 242 23.14 -15.42 -21.25
C GLU A 242 21.92 -14.62 -21.71
N THR A 243 20.85 -14.62 -20.92
CA THR A 243 19.58 -13.97 -21.28
C THR A 243 18.88 -13.36 -20.06
N ASP A 244 18.21 -12.23 -20.26
CA ASP A 244 17.38 -11.60 -19.23
C ASP A 244 15.90 -11.98 -19.34
N LEU A 245 15.54 -12.82 -20.34
CA LEU A 245 14.19 -13.31 -20.54
C LEU A 245 14.22 -14.85 -20.75
N ILE A 246 13.47 -15.56 -19.91
CA ILE A 246 13.27 -17.01 -20.03
C ILE A 246 11.79 -17.30 -20.24
N GLU A 247 11.49 -18.19 -21.19
CA GLU A 247 10.12 -18.64 -21.44
C GLU A 247 9.96 -20.12 -21.07
N MET A 248 8.89 -20.44 -20.33
CA MET A 248 8.40 -21.81 -20.12
C MET A 248 7.03 -21.94 -20.79
N LYS A 249 6.86 -22.92 -21.69
CA LYS A 249 5.62 -23.10 -22.46
C LYS A 249 4.90 -24.37 -22.03
N ASN A 250 3.56 -24.31 -22.11
CA ASN A 250 2.67 -25.44 -21.84
C ASN A 250 2.88 -26.06 -20.44
N VAL A 251 3.14 -25.23 -19.44
CA VAL A 251 3.28 -25.69 -18.06
C VAL A 251 1.89 -25.91 -17.48
N TYR A 252 1.61 -27.15 -17.07
CA TYR A 252 0.37 -27.45 -16.37
C TYR A 252 0.42 -26.94 -14.93
N LEU A 253 -0.58 -26.17 -14.51
CA LEU A 253 -0.80 -25.72 -13.15
C LEU A 253 -2.18 -26.20 -12.66
N PRO A 254 -2.24 -26.87 -11.48
CA PRO A 254 -3.52 -27.29 -10.90
C PRO A 254 -4.30 -26.12 -10.29
N SER A 255 -5.59 -26.31 -10.06
CA SER A 255 -6.40 -25.33 -9.31
C SER A 255 -5.95 -25.30 -7.86
N LEU A 256 -5.37 -24.16 -7.44
CA LEU A 256 -4.69 -24.05 -6.15
C LEU A 256 -4.63 -22.62 -5.64
N LYS A 257 -4.73 -22.43 -4.32
CA LYS A 257 -4.31 -21.22 -3.61
C LYS A 257 -2.96 -21.48 -2.97
N CYS A 258 -1.93 -20.75 -3.37
CA CYS A 258 -0.56 -20.99 -2.90
C CYS A 258 0.33 -19.77 -3.06
N ASP A 259 1.55 -19.90 -2.57
CA ASP A 259 2.66 -19.03 -2.93
C ASP A 259 3.23 -19.52 -4.27
N PHE A 260 3.33 -18.60 -5.22
CA PHE A 260 4.00 -18.78 -6.51
C PHE A 260 5.44 -18.28 -6.37
N VAL A 261 6.39 -19.21 -6.37
CA VAL A 261 7.81 -18.93 -6.05
C VAL A 261 8.68 -19.24 -7.26
N PRO A 262 8.89 -18.29 -8.18
CA PRO A 262 9.79 -18.48 -9.31
C PRO A 262 11.21 -18.07 -8.96
N PHE A 263 12.19 -18.81 -9.45
CA PHE A 263 13.59 -18.43 -9.36
C PHE A 263 14.44 -19.12 -10.41
N TYR A 264 15.52 -18.49 -10.81
CA TYR A 264 16.55 -19.11 -11.62
C TYR A 264 17.63 -19.67 -10.71
N LEU A 265 17.92 -20.96 -10.85
CA LEU A 265 18.88 -21.68 -10.01
C LEU A 265 20.16 -21.97 -10.80
N LYS A 266 21.29 -21.44 -10.35
CA LYS A 266 22.62 -21.78 -10.88
C LYS A 266 23.67 -21.69 -9.78
N GLY A 267 24.52 -22.74 -9.67
CA GLY A 267 25.62 -22.76 -8.69
C GLY A 267 25.16 -22.59 -7.23
N GLY A 268 23.98 -23.07 -6.87
CA GLY A 268 23.37 -22.88 -5.53
C GLY A 268 22.72 -21.52 -5.28
N LYS A 269 22.83 -20.59 -6.22
CA LYS A 269 22.23 -19.26 -6.13
C LYS A 269 20.82 -19.26 -6.71
N ARG A 270 19.88 -18.59 -6.02
CA ARG A 270 18.51 -18.35 -6.48
C ARG A 270 18.40 -16.90 -6.91
N ILE A 271 18.04 -16.65 -8.16
CA ILE A 271 17.83 -15.30 -8.72
C ILE A 271 16.33 -15.13 -8.96
N PHE A 272 15.75 -14.11 -8.30
CA PHE A 272 14.33 -13.81 -8.40
C PHE A 272 14.05 -12.92 -9.62
N PRO A 273 12.99 -13.18 -10.43
CA PRO A 273 12.68 -12.37 -11.60
C PRO A 273 12.21 -10.96 -11.22
N LEU A 274 12.39 -10.01 -12.13
CA LEU A 274 11.85 -8.65 -12.02
C LEU A 274 10.33 -8.67 -12.13
N TYR A 275 9.81 -9.43 -13.11
CA TYR A 275 8.39 -9.73 -13.25
C TYR A 275 8.20 -11.08 -13.94
N VAL A 276 7.00 -11.62 -13.80
CA VAL A 276 6.53 -12.80 -14.50
C VAL A 276 5.25 -12.49 -15.24
N GLU A 277 5.21 -12.73 -16.52
CA GLU A 277 3.98 -12.71 -17.33
C GLU A 277 3.47 -14.13 -17.46
N ILE A 278 2.21 -14.36 -17.12
CA ILE A 278 1.58 -15.68 -17.08
C ILE A 278 0.34 -15.66 -17.95
N GLU A 279 0.36 -16.39 -19.03
CA GLU A 279 -0.72 -16.50 -20.00
C GLU A 279 -1.32 -17.90 -19.96
N ARG A 280 -2.63 -18.01 -19.73
CA ARG A 280 -3.34 -19.28 -19.85
C ARG A 280 -3.59 -19.59 -21.33
N ASN A 281 -3.20 -20.79 -21.75
CA ASN A 281 -3.54 -21.29 -23.09
C ASN A 281 -5.04 -21.60 -23.16
N GLU A 282 -5.65 -21.33 -24.30
CA GLU A 282 -7.05 -21.65 -24.57
C GLU A 282 -7.30 -23.18 -24.62
#